data_ddc6d4f344813b9109f6dec30627f52b
#
_entry.id   ddc6d4f344813b9109f6dec30627f52b
#
_cell.length_a   1.000
_cell.length_b   1.000
_cell.length_c   1.000
_cell.angle_alpha   90.00
_cell.angle_beta   90.00
_cell.angle_gamma   90.00
#
_symmetry.space_group_name_H-M   'P 1'
#
loop_
_entity.id
_entity.type
_entity.pdbx_description
1 polymer ?
#
loop_
_entity_poly.entity_id
_entity_poly.type
_entity_poly.pdbx_seq_one_letter_code
_entity_poly.pdbx_strand_id
1 'polypeptide(L)'
;MIANGGKLNGLFSGGIMQSGSASNYPRFYPSDQRPQQVYSDLLAATSCSNLACLQTIDASVLNTASDTVIKKWVSPFVPVIDSFFFPLPPSFAFASGQFADIPFITGTCLDDGTFLPSSRQVNSDADFADFLALQFGNQTSFGLDLLNILYPTDPAQGCPFRTKLWAVSPTDPLFSLQYKRTAAVLTDLIFLAPKRMQLYGLLNNKKQSQAWSYLFAQRTAGSEVDAGVNHGSDVSFTFAKPPLTATPPDLGARDSLNAAHEAAKQFAGTQDVVKTSQMMVAAWLSFAYNRNPNTNGVPNWPAYDMKNKATMQFQGSNTTIIPDTFRKAQTDMFLANPFTWWI
;
A
#
# COMPACT_ATOMS: atom_id res chain seq x y z
N MET A 1 10.07 -0.58 13.42
CA MET A 1 9.82 -1.76 14.27
C MET A 1 10.90 -2.85 14.11
N ILE A 2 11.40 -3.14 12.90
CA ILE A 2 12.40 -4.19 12.63
C ILE A 2 13.85 -3.70 12.63
N ALA A 3 14.07 -2.40 12.50
CA ALA A 3 15.42 -1.84 12.52
C ALA A 3 16.15 -2.21 13.82
N ASN A 4 17.47 -2.41 13.71
CA ASN A 4 18.31 -2.81 14.84
C ASN A 4 17.78 -4.05 15.60
N GLY A 5 17.20 -5.04 14.89
CA GLY A 5 16.60 -6.24 15.47
C GLY A 5 15.43 -5.96 16.42
N GLY A 6 14.72 -4.86 16.24
CA GLY A 6 13.59 -4.45 17.06
C GLY A 6 13.96 -3.74 18.38
N LYS A 7 15.21 -3.39 18.58
CA LYS A 7 15.66 -2.66 19.77
C LYS A 7 15.39 -1.17 19.62
N LEU A 8 14.31 -0.68 20.22
CA LEU A 8 13.86 0.72 20.08
C LEU A 8 14.65 1.73 20.90
N ASN A 9 15.34 1.29 21.96
CA ASN A 9 16.09 2.17 22.87
C ASN A 9 15.28 3.39 23.39
N GLY A 10 13.97 3.21 23.58
CA GLY A 10 13.08 4.26 24.07
C GLY A 10 12.68 5.34 23.05
N LEU A 11 13.02 5.21 21.76
CA LEU A 11 12.76 6.23 20.76
C LEU A 11 11.27 6.45 20.49
N PHE A 12 10.46 5.41 20.58
CA PHE A 12 8.99 5.50 20.45
C PHE A 12 8.33 4.31 21.16
N SER A 13 7.06 4.45 21.51
CA SER A 13 6.31 3.50 22.34
C SER A 13 5.04 2.96 21.67
N GLY A 14 4.79 3.31 20.43
CA GLY A 14 3.68 2.82 19.60
C GLY A 14 3.85 3.29 18.19
N GLY A 15 3.11 2.72 17.25
CA GLY A 15 3.19 3.07 15.84
C GLY A 15 1.82 3.05 15.14
N ILE A 16 1.62 3.94 14.20
CA ILE A 16 0.48 3.91 13.28
C ILE A 16 1.04 3.82 11.86
N MET A 17 0.63 2.78 11.13
CA MET A 17 1.10 2.51 9.78
C MET A 17 -0.09 2.56 8.81
N GLN A 18 -0.12 3.60 7.98
CA GLN A 18 -1.16 3.84 6.98
C GLN A 18 -0.66 3.39 5.62
N SER A 19 -1.20 2.30 5.13
CA SER A 19 -0.78 1.64 3.88
C SER A 19 0.73 1.45 3.77
N GLY A 20 1.38 1.19 4.92
CA GLY A 20 2.82 0.98 5.03
C GLY A 20 3.16 -0.23 5.89
N SER A 21 4.17 -0.96 5.49
CA SER A 21 4.76 -2.03 6.28
C SER A 21 6.24 -2.17 5.96
N ALA A 22 6.95 -2.96 6.75
CA ALA A 22 8.36 -3.20 6.52
C ALA A 22 8.67 -3.98 5.22
N SER A 23 7.66 -4.57 4.58
CA SER A 23 7.80 -5.43 3.38
C SER A 23 7.08 -4.87 2.16
N ASN A 24 6.87 -3.56 2.08
CA ASN A 24 6.18 -2.94 0.95
C ASN A 24 7.01 -2.87 -0.33
N TYR A 25 8.33 -3.07 -0.26
CA TYR A 25 9.24 -2.90 -1.38
C TYR A 25 10.19 -4.09 -1.53
N PRO A 26 10.74 -4.29 -2.75
CA PRO A 26 11.76 -5.29 -2.99
C PRO A 26 12.92 -5.18 -2.01
N ARG A 27 13.48 -6.32 -1.66
CA ARG A 27 14.64 -6.42 -0.78
C ARG A 27 15.91 -6.44 -1.61
N PHE A 28 16.86 -5.62 -1.23
CA PHE A 28 18.19 -5.64 -1.81
C PHE A 28 19.25 -5.89 -0.74
N TYR A 29 20.31 -6.55 -1.15
CA TYR A 29 21.53 -6.71 -0.38
C TYR A 29 22.60 -5.77 -0.94
N PRO A 30 23.64 -5.42 -0.16
CA PRO A 30 24.72 -4.57 -0.65
C PRO A 30 25.42 -5.13 -1.89
N SER A 31 25.40 -6.45 -2.07
CA SER A 31 25.98 -7.15 -3.23
C SER A 31 25.12 -7.08 -4.50
N ASP A 32 23.86 -6.67 -4.39
CA ASP A 32 22.96 -6.61 -5.53
C ASP A 32 23.38 -5.48 -6.49
N GLN A 33 23.30 -5.75 -7.78
CA GLN A 33 23.70 -4.78 -8.80
C GLN A 33 22.80 -3.54 -8.86
N ARG A 34 21.50 -3.72 -8.60
CA ARG A 34 20.51 -2.64 -8.76
C ARG A 34 20.77 -1.42 -7.86
N PRO A 35 21.06 -1.52 -6.56
CA PRO A 35 21.42 -0.37 -5.76
C PRO A 35 22.66 0.38 -6.28
N GLN A 36 23.66 -0.36 -6.79
CA GLN A 36 24.85 0.24 -7.38
C GLN A 36 24.56 0.98 -8.69
N GLN A 37 23.68 0.43 -9.53
CA GLN A 37 23.24 1.08 -10.76
C GLN A 37 22.45 2.34 -10.47
N VAL A 38 21.51 2.30 -9.50
CA VAL A 38 20.75 3.49 -9.03
C VAL A 38 21.70 4.58 -8.54
N TYR A 39 22.71 4.22 -7.74
CA TYR A 39 23.73 5.15 -7.26
C TYR A 39 24.53 5.77 -8.41
N SER A 40 24.97 4.96 -9.36
CA SER A 40 25.69 5.43 -10.54
C SER A 40 24.86 6.38 -11.42
N ASP A 41 23.57 6.07 -11.60
CA ASP A 41 22.65 6.94 -12.32
C ASP A 41 22.45 8.29 -11.60
N LEU A 42 22.37 8.28 -10.28
CA LEU A 42 22.26 9.50 -9.48
C LEU A 42 23.53 10.36 -9.58
N LEU A 43 24.71 9.75 -9.52
CA LEU A 43 25.98 10.44 -9.74
C LEU A 43 26.03 11.09 -11.12
N ALA A 44 25.65 10.34 -12.16
CA ALA A 44 25.59 10.85 -13.53
C ALA A 44 24.61 12.02 -13.67
N ALA A 45 23.41 11.90 -13.11
CA ALA A 45 22.37 12.94 -13.19
C ALA A 45 22.74 14.22 -12.43
N THR A 46 23.60 14.14 -11.40
CA THR A 46 24.08 15.29 -10.62
C THR A 46 25.43 15.80 -11.08
N SER A 47 26.12 15.11 -12.01
CA SER A 47 27.54 15.35 -12.35
C SER A 47 28.48 15.21 -11.15
N CYS A 48 28.08 14.48 -10.11
CA CYS A 48 28.93 14.15 -8.98
C CYS A 48 29.78 12.90 -9.25
N SER A 49 30.98 12.86 -8.68
CA SER A 49 31.90 11.70 -8.78
C SER A 49 31.79 10.74 -7.59
N ASN A 50 31.19 11.17 -6.49
CA ASN A 50 31.11 10.37 -5.25
C ASN A 50 30.05 10.89 -4.27
N LEU A 51 29.87 10.17 -3.15
CA LEU A 51 28.92 10.51 -2.10
C LEU A 51 29.20 11.88 -1.44
N ALA A 52 30.46 12.23 -1.23
CA ALA A 52 30.81 13.52 -0.61
C ALA A 52 30.31 14.71 -1.46
N CYS A 53 30.40 14.58 -2.79
CA CYS A 53 29.80 15.56 -3.69
C CYS A 53 28.28 15.61 -3.53
N LEU A 54 27.57 14.46 -3.52
CA LEU A 54 26.11 14.43 -3.32
C LEU A 54 25.66 15.06 -2.00
N GLN A 55 26.46 14.97 -0.95
CA GLN A 55 26.15 15.56 0.35
C GLN A 55 26.28 17.09 0.40
N THR A 56 26.94 17.68 -0.59
CA THR A 56 27.26 19.11 -0.60
C THR A 56 26.59 19.89 -1.74
N ILE A 57 25.98 19.20 -2.71
CA ILE A 57 25.26 19.87 -3.80
C ILE A 57 23.96 20.52 -3.29
N ASP A 58 23.45 21.47 -4.07
CA ASP A 58 22.15 22.08 -3.80
C ASP A 58 21.02 21.03 -3.81
N ALA A 59 20.10 21.13 -2.84
CA ALA A 59 18.99 20.21 -2.70
C ALA A 59 18.06 20.18 -3.93
N SER A 60 17.92 21.32 -4.63
CA SER A 60 17.09 21.38 -5.85
C SER A 60 17.71 20.57 -6.99
N VAL A 61 19.04 20.56 -7.11
CA VAL A 61 19.77 19.74 -8.09
C VAL A 61 19.59 18.26 -7.75
N LEU A 62 19.75 17.89 -6.47
CA LEU A 62 19.55 16.52 -6.01
C LEU A 62 18.12 16.02 -6.27
N ASN A 63 17.13 16.84 -6.00
CA ASN A 63 15.71 16.51 -6.24
C ASN A 63 15.44 16.28 -7.73
N THR A 64 15.91 17.17 -8.60
CA THR A 64 15.73 17.01 -10.06
C THR A 64 16.40 15.74 -10.59
N ALA A 65 17.59 15.44 -10.09
CA ALA A 65 18.31 14.21 -10.43
C ALA A 65 17.58 12.97 -9.90
N SER A 66 17.03 13.02 -8.68
CA SER A 66 16.23 11.93 -8.10
C SER A 66 14.98 11.65 -8.92
N ASP A 67 14.28 12.67 -9.41
CA ASP A 67 13.13 12.52 -10.31
C ASP A 67 13.51 11.84 -11.63
N THR A 68 14.70 12.13 -12.15
CA THR A 68 15.23 11.47 -13.34
C THR A 68 15.47 9.97 -13.09
N VAL A 69 16.05 9.65 -11.94
CA VAL A 69 16.31 8.25 -11.53
C VAL A 69 14.98 7.50 -11.28
N ILE A 70 14.00 8.14 -10.64
CA ILE A 70 12.67 7.56 -10.38
C ILE A 70 11.94 7.22 -11.68
N LYS A 71 12.08 8.03 -12.72
CA LYS A 71 11.50 7.73 -14.05
C LYS A 71 12.12 6.51 -14.72
N LYS A 72 13.38 6.23 -14.44
CA LYS A 72 14.10 5.06 -14.98
C LYS A 72 13.82 3.79 -14.18
N TRP A 73 13.78 3.90 -12.86
CA TRP A 73 13.67 2.78 -11.94
C TRP A 73 12.37 2.84 -11.15
N VAL A 74 11.72 1.71 -10.99
CA VAL A 74 10.59 1.62 -10.06
C VAL A 74 11.12 1.52 -8.64
N SER A 75 10.69 2.42 -7.76
CA SER A 75 11.14 2.47 -6.36
C SER A 75 12.67 2.34 -6.21
N PRO A 76 13.47 3.29 -6.74
CA PRO A 76 14.93 3.16 -6.74
C PRO A 76 15.55 3.28 -5.35
N PHE A 77 14.94 4.09 -4.49
CA PHE A 77 15.45 4.41 -3.15
C PHE A 77 14.69 3.61 -2.09
N VAL A 78 15.07 2.36 -1.90
CA VAL A 78 14.48 1.45 -0.93
C VAL A 78 15.49 1.03 0.13
N PRO A 79 15.03 0.58 1.32
CA PRO A 79 15.91 0.05 2.34
C PRO A 79 16.70 -1.16 1.84
N VAL A 80 17.97 -1.23 2.23
CA VAL A 80 18.89 -2.34 1.92
C VAL A 80 19.14 -3.14 3.20
N ILE A 81 19.19 -4.45 3.08
CA ILE A 81 19.55 -5.35 4.20
C ILE A 81 21.05 -5.27 4.38
N ASP A 82 21.51 -4.48 5.35
CA ASP A 82 22.89 -4.08 5.53
C ASP A 82 23.62 -4.81 6.67
N SER A 83 22.93 -5.79 7.31
CA SER A 83 23.41 -6.53 8.48
C SER A 83 23.65 -5.69 9.75
N PHE A 84 23.37 -4.40 9.69
CA PHE A 84 23.56 -3.45 10.80
C PHE A 84 22.24 -2.80 11.21
N PHE A 85 21.69 -1.92 10.35
CA PHE A 85 20.42 -1.23 10.65
C PHE A 85 19.21 -2.09 10.30
N PHE A 86 19.25 -2.76 9.15
CA PHE A 86 18.31 -3.80 8.75
C PHE A 86 19.02 -5.16 8.68
N PRO A 87 19.14 -5.86 9.82
CA PRO A 87 19.95 -7.08 9.87
C PRO A 87 19.32 -8.27 9.17
N LEU A 88 17.99 -8.24 8.95
CA LEU A 88 17.23 -9.34 8.37
C LEU A 88 16.18 -8.85 7.37
N PRO A 89 15.83 -9.68 6.40
CA PRO A 89 14.61 -9.46 5.61
C PRO A 89 13.40 -9.28 6.53
N PRO A 90 12.47 -8.36 6.21
CA PRO A 90 11.32 -8.08 7.06
C PRO A 90 10.46 -9.31 7.36
N SER A 91 10.21 -10.19 6.37
CA SER A 91 9.48 -11.44 6.58
C SER A 91 10.16 -12.36 7.60
N PHE A 92 11.50 -12.42 7.58
CA PHE A 92 12.27 -13.16 8.58
C PHE A 92 12.22 -12.52 9.94
N ALA A 93 12.33 -11.20 10.01
CA ALA A 93 12.24 -10.47 11.27
C ALA A 93 10.89 -10.72 11.97
N PHE A 94 9.79 -10.69 11.21
CA PHE A 94 8.47 -11.01 11.75
C PHE A 94 8.30 -12.49 12.08
N ALA A 95 8.76 -13.40 11.23
CA ALA A 95 8.68 -14.84 11.49
C ALA A 95 9.47 -15.26 12.73
N SER A 96 10.65 -14.66 12.95
CA SER A 96 11.54 -14.97 14.09
C SER A 96 11.31 -14.13 15.35
N GLY A 97 10.35 -13.21 15.34
CA GLY A 97 10.06 -12.32 16.47
C GLY A 97 11.10 -11.22 16.70
N GLN A 98 12.01 -10.97 15.75
CA GLN A 98 13.03 -9.92 15.84
C GLN A 98 12.48 -8.55 15.41
N PHE A 99 11.44 -8.12 16.10
CA PHE A 99 10.82 -6.81 15.95
C PHE A 99 10.36 -6.29 17.32
N ALA A 100 10.18 -4.98 17.39
CA ALA A 100 9.80 -4.33 18.65
C ALA A 100 8.42 -4.78 19.14
N ASP A 101 8.33 -5.11 20.43
CA ASP A 101 7.08 -5.43 21.11
C ASP A 101 6.42 -4.13 21.59
N ILE A 102 5.72 -3.46 20.71
CA ILE A 102 4.99 -2.22 20.98
C ILE A 102 3.59 -2.30 20.35
N PRO A 103 2.59 -1.64 20.92
CA PRO A 103 1.27 -1.56 20.32
C PRO A 103 1.31 -0.81 18.99
N PHE A 104 0.48 -1.24 18.04
CA PHE A 104 0.39 -0.54 16.75
C PHE A 104 -1.00 -0.64 16.10
N ILE A 105 -1.31 0.37 15.30
CA ILE A 105 -2.38 0.33 14.32
C ILE A 105 -1.76 0.10 12.94
N THR A 106 -2.33 -0.79 12.15
CA THR A 106 -1.93 -0.99 10.75
C THR A 106 -3.15 -1.14 9.86
N GLY A 107 -3.14 -0.52 8.69
CA GLY A 107 -4.26 -0.59 7.78
C GLY A 107 -3.88 -0.29 6.34
N THR A 108 -4.86 -0.41 5.46
CA THR A 108 -4.73 -0.19 4.02
C THR A 108 -5.93 0.59 3.51
N CYS A 109 -5.77 1.33 2.41
CA CYS A 109 -6.88 1.76 1.60
C CYS A 109 -7.44 0.57 0.79
N LEU A 110 -8.71 0.65 0.41
CA LEU A 110 -9.37 -0.43 -0.33
C LEU A 110 -8.67 -0.71 -1.67
N ASP A 111 -8.21 0.35 -2.33
CA ASP A 111 -7.71 0.32 -3.70
C ASP A 111 -6.26 0.87 -3.78
N ASP A 112 -5.42 0.55 -2.79
CA ASP A 112 -4.05 1.09 -2.67
C ASP A 112 -3.20 0.93 -3.95
N GLY A 113 -3.40 -0.15 -4.72
CA GLY A 113 -2.58 -0.45 -5.89
C GLY A 113 -2.92 0.34 -7.15
N THR A 114 -3.94 1.20 -7.13
CA THR A 114 -4.38 1.92 -8.34
C THR A 114 -3.44 3.06 -8.77
N PHE A 115 -2.51 3.48 -7.92
CA PHE A 115 -1.57 4.57 -8.24
C PHE A 115 -0.40 4.14 -9.15
N LEU A 116 -0.08 2.85 -9.20
CA LEU A 116 1.11 2.34 -9.89
C LEU A 116 0.91 1.98 -11.38
N PRO A 117 -0.24 1.42 -11.83
CA PRO A 117 -0.39 0.93 -13.19
C PRO A 117 -0.51 1.99 -14.28
N SER A 118 -0.81 3.23 -13.92
CA SER A 118 -1.08 4.32 -14.88
C SER A 118 0.09 4.68 -15.80
N SER A 119 1.30 4.22 -15.49
CA SER A 119 2.51 4.53 -16.27
C SER A 119 2.90 3.46 -17.30
N ARG A 120 2.23 2.30 -17.33
CA ARG A 120 2.57 1.18 -18.21
C ARG A 120 1.33 0.56 -18.85
N GLN A 121 1.46 0.28 -20.14
CA GLN A 121 0.45 -0.46 -20.87
C GLN A 121 0.63 -1.96 -20.62
N VAL A 122 -0.35 -2.58 -19.97
CA VAL A 122 -0.42 -4.03 -19.70
C VAL A 122 -1.69 -4.55 -20.39
N ASN A 123 -1.54 -5.03 -21.63
CA ASN A 123 -2.68 -5.39 -22.47
C ASN A 123 -2.81 -6.91 -22.70
N SER A 124 -1.77 -7.69 -22.38
CA SER A 124 -1.71 -9.12 -22.52
C SER A 124 -1.15 -9.81 -21.26
N ASP A 125 -1.25 -11.14 -21.19
CA ASP A 125 -0.63 -11.90 -20.12
C ASP A 125 0.91 -11.84 -20.18
N ALA A 126 1.48 -11.69 -21.37
CA ALA A 126 2.91 -11.46 -21.52
C ALA A 126 3.33 -10.10 -20.93
N ASP A 127 2.60 -9.01 -21.25
CA ASP A 127 2.86 -7.69 -20.65
C ASP A 127 2.71 -7.73 -19.12
N PHE A 128 1.75 -8.51 -18.62
CA PHE A 128 1.55 -8.68 -17.19
C PHE A 128 2.73 -9.40 -16.52
N ALA A 129 3.23 -10.48 -17.13
CA ALA A 129 4.41 -11.18 -16.66
C ALA A 129 5.66 -10.30 -16.67
N ASP A 130 5.87 -9.53 -17.74
CA ASP A 130 6.97 -8.57 -17.87
C ASP A 130 6.88 -7.44 -16.84
N PHE A 131 5.66 -6.94 -16.59
CA PHE A 131 5.42 -5.95 -15.54
C PHE A 131 5.83 -6.49 -14.16
N LEU A 132 5.41 -7.70 -13.81
CA LEU A 132 5.76 -8.33 -12.55
C LEU A 132 7.27 -8.60 -12.44
N ALA A 133 7.90 -9.08 -13.52
CA ALA A 133 9.34 -9.34 -13.55
C ALA A 133 10.15 -8.09 -13.29
N LEU A 134 9.71 -6.96 -13.84
CA LEU A 134 10.38 -5.68 -13.61
C LEU A 134 10.25 -5.20 -12.16
N GLN A 135 9.08 -5.41 -11.54
CA GLN A 135 8.80 -4.93 -10.19
C GLN A 135 9.43 -5.84 -9.12
N PHE A 136 9.30 -7.15 -9.31
CA PHE A 136 9.53 -8.17 -8.29
C PHE A 136 10.51 -9.26 -8.73
N GLY A 137 11.20 -9.07 -9.86
CA GLY A 137 12.06 -10.10 -10.45
C GLY A 137 11.28 -11.18 -11.21
N ASN A 138 12.02 -12.03 -11.93
CA ASN A 138 11.42 -13.08 -12.73
C ASN A 138 10.66 -14.08 -11.87
N GLN A 139 9.38 -14.29 -12.19
CA GLN A 139 8.53 -15.26 -11.54
C GLN A 139 8.70 -16.63 -12.19
N THR A 140 8.54 -17.69 -11.39
CA THR A 140 8.48 -19.04 -11.92
C THR A 140 7.20 -19.26 -12.72
N SER A 141 7.17 -20.22 -13.67
CA SER A 141 5.95 -20.58 -14.39
C SER A 141 4.80 -20.92 -13.44
N PHE A 142 5.08 -21.68 -12.38
CA PHE A 142 4.08 -22.00 -11.34
C PHE A 142 3.54 -20.76 -10.63
N GLY A 143 4.38 -19.78 -10.34
CA GLY A 143 3.95 -18.51 -9.74
C GLY A 143 3.04 -17.72 -10.68
N LEU A 144 3.35 -17.69 -11.97
CA LEU A 144 2.51 -17.03 -12.98
C LEU A 144 1.17 -17.74 -13.16
N ASP A 145 1.14 -19.08 -13.15
CA ASP A 145 -0.10 -19.86 -13.24
C ASP A 145 -1.02 -19.59 -12.05
N LEU A 146 -0.49 -19.55 -10.84
CA LEU A 146 -1.25 -19.17 -9.65
C LEU A 146 -1.79 -17.76 -9.73
N LEU A 147 -1.00 -16.80 -10.22
CA LEU A 147 -1.47 -15.44 -10.44
C LEU A 147 -2.59 -15.37 -11.47
N ASN A 148 -2.50 -16.13 -12.56
CA ASN A 148 -3.55 -16.20 -13.57
C ASN A 148 -4.88 -16.74 -13.00
N ILE A 149 -4.82 -17.71 -12.10
CA ILE A 149 -5.99 -18.26 -11.42
C ILE A 149 -6.60 -17.28 -10.41
N LEU A 150 -5.76 -16.65 -9.58
CA LEU A 150 -6.21 -15.81 -8.48
C LEU A 150 -6.52 -14.37 -8.90
N TYR A 151 -5.99 -13.95 -10.03
CA TYR A 151 -6.19 -12.63 -10.62
C TYR A 151 -6.59 -12.77 -12.10
N PRO A 152 -7.85 -13.14 -12.33
CA PRO A 152 -8.35 -13.29 -13.71
C PRO A 152 -8.41 -11.92 -14.41
N THR A 153 -8.47 -11.96 -15.73
CA THR A 153 -8.61 -10.76 -16.57
C THR A 153 -10.00 -10.11 -16.49
N ASP A 154 -10.96 -10.75 -15.80
CA ASP A 154 -12.30 -10.20 -15.58
C ASP A 154 -12.24 -8.89 -14.77
N PRO A 155 -12.60 -7.73 -15.34
CA PRO A 155 -12.55 -6.44 -14.66
C PRO A 155 -13.43 -6.36 -13.41
N ALA A 156 -14.47 -7.19 -13.31
CA ALA A 156 -15.35 -7.22 -12.13
C ALA A 156 -14.63 -7.69 -10.86
N GLN A 157 -13.54 -8.45 -11.01
CA GLN A 157 -12.73 -8.99 -9.92
C GLN A 157 -11.47 -8.17 -9.62
N GLY A 158 -11.19 -7.15 -10.44
CA GLY A 158 -10.02 -6.29 -10.32
C GLY A 158 -10.23 -5.06 -9.44
N CYS A 159 -9.15 -4.32 -9.21
CA CYS A 159 -9.10 -3.07 -8.46
C CYS A 159 -9.19 -1.87 -9.43
N PRO A 160 -10.00 -0.83 -9.17
CA PRO A 160 -10.78 -0.58 -7.95
C PRO A 160 -11.82 -1.64 -7.68
N PHE A 161 -11.81 -2.14 -6.44
CA PHE A 161 -12.74 -3.18 -6.02
C PHE A 161 -14.16 -2.65 -5.83
N ARG A 162 -15.16 -3.55 -5.91
CA ARG A 162 -16.59 -3.20 -5.76
C ARG A 162 -17.10 -2.22 -6.82
N THR A 163 -16.36 -2.07 -7.92
CA THR A 163 -16.76 -1.28 -9.08
C THR A 163 -17.08 -2.24 -10.22
N LYS A 164 -18.34 -2.53 -10.46
CA LYS A 164 -18.75 -3.45 -11.53
C LYS A 164 -18.43 -2.96 -12.95
N LEU A 165 -18.06 -1.72 -13.10
CA LEU A 165 -18.06 -0.99 -14.35
C LEU A 165 -16.65 -0.60 -14.79
N TRP A 166 -16.34 -0.93 -15.90
CA TRP A 166 -15.60 -0.46 -17.07
C TRP A 166 -14.69 -1.52 -17.66
N ALA A 167 -15.08 -1.88 -18.86
CA ALA A 167 -14.11 -2.40 -19.80
C ALA A 167 -13.25 -1.22 -20.22
N VAL A 168 -11.97 -1.26 -19.91
CA VAL A 168 -11.00 -0.34 -20.48
C VAL A 168 -10.97 -0.57 -21.99
N SER A 169 -11.07 0.46 -22.77
CA SER A 169 -10.88 0.36 -24.22
C SER A 169 -9.41 0.06 -24.51
N PRO A 170 -9.08 -0.84 -25.43
CA PRO A 170 -7.69 -1.05 -25.86
C PRO A 170 -7.04 0.19 -26.45
N THR A 171 -7.85 1.20 -26.80
CA THR A 171 -7.40 2.49 -27.31
C THR A 171 -7.34 3.59 -26.27
N ASP A 172 -7.63 3.29 -24.98
CA ASP A 172 -7.52 4.28 -23.91
C ASP A 172 -6.04 4.58 -23.65
N PRO A 173 -5.59 5.84 -23.80
CA PRO A 173 -4.18 6.18 -23.62
C PRO A 173 -3.71 6.12 -22.16
N LEU A 174 -4.63 6.05 -21.20
CA LEU A 174 -4.31 6.09 -19.77
C LEU A 174 -4.45 4.73 -19.09
N PHE A 175 -5.35 3.86 -19.58
CA PHE A 175 -5.63 2.59 -18.94
C PHE A 175 -5.45 1.43 -19.92
N SER A 176 -4.57 0.51 -19.53
CA SER A 176 -4.37 -0.74 -20.25
C SER A 176 -5.53 -1.72 -20.02
N LEU A 177 -5.71 -2.69 -20.91
CA LEU A 177 -6.76 -3.70 -20.80
C LEU A 177 -6.74 -4.46 -19.48
N GLN A 178 -5.54 -4.70 -18.92
CA GLN A 178 -5.35 -5.41 -17.65
C GLN A 178 -5.07 -4.47 -16.45
N TYR A 179 -5.40 -3.19 -16.56
CA TYR A 179 -5.20 -2.21 -15.48
C TYR A 179 -5.76 -2.71 -14.14
N LYS A 180 -7.03 -3.12 -14.12
CA LYS A 180 -7.69 -3.55 -12.88
C LYS A 180 -7.08 -4.80 -12.27
N ARG A 181 -6.62 -5.73 -13.10
CA ARG A 181 -5.88 -6.91 -12.66
C ARG A 181 -4.55 -6.55 -12.04
N THR A 182 -3.79 -5.70 -12.70
CA THR A 182 -2.48 -5.21 -12.24
C THR A 182 -2.62 -4.45 -10.92
N ALA A 183 -3.58 -3.54 -10.83
CA ALA A 183 -3.86 -2.80 -9.60
C ALA A 183 -4.26 -3.73 -8.43
N ALA A 184 -5.01 -4.82 -8.69
CA ALA A 184 -5.37 -5.80 -7.69
C ALA A 184 -4.15 -6.56 -7.13
N VAL A 185 -3.24 -7.00 -8.00
CA VAL A 185 -1.98 -7.65 -7.57
C VAL A 185 -1.16 -6.69 -6.72
N LEU A 186 -1.02 -5.44 -7.14
CA LEU A 186 -0.24 -4.45 -6.40
C LEU A 186 -0.86 -4.11 -5.03
N THR A 187 -2.20 -4.01 -4.96
CA THR A 187 -2.90 -3.81 -3.68
C THR A 187 -2.60 -4.96 -2.71
N ASP A 188 -2.70 -6.20 -3.18
CA ASP A 188 -2.53 -7.35 -2.33
C ASP A 188 -1.06 -7.61 -1.95
N LEU A 189 -0.15 -7.52 -2.92
CA LEU A 189 1.26 -7.85 -2.74
C LEU A 189 2.02 -6.77 -1.94
N ILE A 190 1.78 -5.49 -2.27
CA ILE A 190 2.53 -4.39 -1.64
C ILE A 190 1.94 -3.98 -0.29
N PHE A 191 0.60 -4.07 -0.13
CA PHE A 191 -0.06 -3.50 1.04
C PHE A 191 -0.74 -4.54 1.92
N LEU A 192 -1.65 -5.34 1.38
CA LEU A 192 -2.52 -6.18 2.19
C LEU A 192 -1.80 -7.40 2.78
N ALA A 193 -0.99 -8.11 1.99
CA ALA A 193 -0.21 -9.25 2.48
C ALA A 193 0.86 -8.81 3.50
N PRO A 194 1.67 -7.75 3.26
CA PRO A 194 2.61 -7.25 4.24
C PRO A 194 1.95 -6.77 5.54
N LYS A 195 0.77 -6.14 5.49
CA LYS A 195 -0.02 -5.81 6.67
C LYS A 195 -0.32 -7.06 7.50
N ARG A 196 -0.84 -8.11 6.87
CA ARG A 196 -1.15 -9.39 7.55
C ARG A 196 0.09 -10.06 8.11
N MET A 197 1.20 -10.00 7.40
CA MET A 197 2.47 -10.56 7.88
C MET A 197 2.88 -9.95 9.23
N GLN A 198 2.78 -8.64 9.39
CA GLN A 198 3.06 -7.96 10.66
C GLN A 198 2.14 -8.42 11.78
N LEU A 199 0.83 -8.49 11.51
CA LEU A 199 -0.17 -8.93 12.48
C LEU A 199 0.07 -10.39 12.89
N TYR A 200 0.32 -11.28 11.95
CA TYR A 200 0.61 -12.68 12.23
C TYR A 200 1.95 -12.85 12.95
N GLY A 201 2.94 -12.05 12.60
CA GLY A 201 4.23 -12.02 13.31
C GLY A 201 4.05 -11.71 14.79
N LEU A 202 3.26 -10.69 15.14
CA LEU A 202 2.94 -10.35 16.52
C LEU A 202 2.30 -11.54 17.26
N LEU A 203 1.28 -12.14 16.69
CA LEU A 203 0.50 -13.19 17.32
C LEU A 203 1.27 -14.51 17.43
N ASN A 204 1.97 -14.92 16.37
CA ASN A 204 2.73 -16.18 16.34
C ASN A 204 3.92 -16.16 17.30
N ASN A 205 4.53 -14.99 17.51
CA ASN A 205 5.63 -14.83 18.47
C ASN A 205 5.15 -14.48 19.88
N LYS A 206 3.84 -14.55 20.16
CA LYS A 206 3.24 -14.30 21.48
C LYS A 206 3.70 -12.99 22.11
N LYS A 207 3.83 -11.94 21.30
CA LYS A 207 4.15 -10.61 21.80
C LYS A 207 3.05 -10.13 22.75
N GLN A 208 3.43 -9.33 23.74
CA GLN A 208 2.52 -8.85 24.79
C GLN A 208 1.70 -7.64 24.33
N SER A 209 2.22 -6.89 23.37
CA SER A 209 1.55 -5.73 22.81
C SER A 209 0.36 -6.09 21.95
N GLN A 210 -0.58 -5.15 21.86
CA GLN A 210 -1.78 -5.28 21.04
C GLN A 210 -1.61 -4.59 19.69
N ALA A 211 -2.31 -5.10 18.70
CA ALA A 211 -2.41 -4.47 17.38
C ALA A 211 -3.86 -4.31 16.95
N TRP A 212 -4.12 -3.32 16.12
CA TRP A 212 -5.42 -3.05 15.52
C TRP A 212 -5.28 -2.96 14.01
N SER A 213 -6.22 -3.56 13.31
CA SER A 213 -6.27 -3.58 11.85
C SER A 213 -7.39 -2.69 11.34
N TYR A 214 -7.14 -1.92 10.26
CA TYR A 214 -8.21 -1.21 9.57
C TYR A 214 -8.17 -1.40 8.05
N LEU A 215 -9.33 -1.14 7.44
CA LEU A 215 -9.53 -0.97 6.01
C LEU A 215 -10.22 0.38 5.78
N PHE A 216 -9.57 1.29 5.10
CA PHE A 216 -10.17 2.55 4.70
C PHE A 216 -10.91 2.35 3.37
N ALA A 217 -12.23 2.46 3.39
CA ALA A 217 -13.11 2.21 2.25
C ALA A 217 -14.04 3.40 1.93
N GLN A 218 -13.78 4.58 2.53
CA GLN A 218 -14.56 5.78 2.29
C GLN A 218 -14.15 6.41 0.96
N ARG A 219 -15.06 6.42 0.01
CA ARG A 219 -14.93 7.24 -1.21
C ARG A 219 -15.23 8.69 -0.90
N THR A 220 -14.56 9.58 -1.60
CA THR A 220 -14.82 11.02 -1.56
C THR A 220 -15.55 11.46 -2.82
N ALA A 221 -16.34 12.52 -2.72
CA ALA A 221 -16.88 13.17 -3.89
C ALA A 221 -15.72 13.65 -4.77
N GLY A 222 -15.72 13.27 -6.05
CA GLY A 222 -14.66 13.63 -7.00
C GLY A 222 -13.44 12.71 -7.01
N SER A 223 -13.42 11.63 -6.20
CA SER A 223 -12.45 10.57 -6.48
C SER A 223 -12.74 9.97 -7.84
N GLU A 224 -11.72 9.90 -8.68
CA GLU A 224 -11.83 9.27 -9.99
C GLU A 224 -12.31 7.83 -9.85
N VAL A 225 -13.18 7.40 -10.75
CA VAL A 225 -13.75 6.04 -10.70
C VAL A 225 -12.68 4.98 -10.81
N ASP A 226 -11.66 5.27 -11.59
CA ASP A 226 -10.50 4.44 -11.87
C ASP A 226 -9.48 4.40 -10.72
N ALA A 227 -9.40 5.45 -9.91
CA ALA A 227 -8.56 5.49 -8.73
C ALA A 227 -9.23 4.81 -7.51
N GLY A 228 -10.55 4.84 -7.43
CA GLY A 228 -11.27 4.27 -6.30
C GLY A 228 -10.94 4.94 -4.97
N VAL A 229 -10.67 4.13 -3.94
CA VAL A 229 -10.11 4.55 -2.65
C VAL A 229 -8.61 4.30 -2.68
N ASN A 230 -7.91 5.13 -3.44
CA ASN A 230 -6.51 4.95 -3.80
C ASN A 230 -5.55 5.18 -2.62
N HIS A 231 -4.28 4.90 -2.87
CA HIS A 231 -3.20 5.08 -1.88
C HIS A 231 -3.14 6.52 -1.37
N GLY A 232 -3.12 6.66 -0.04
CA GLY A 232 -3.09 7.96 0.64
C GLY A 232 -4.45 8.64 0.81
N SER A 233 -5.55 8.04 0.34
CA SER A 233 -6.90 8.61 0.51
C SER A 233 -7.28 8.83 1.98
N ASP A 234 -6.74 8.05 2.91
CA ASP A 234 -7.01 8.13 4.34
C ASP A 234 -6.25 9.26 5.05
N VAL A 235 -5.19 9.79 4.46
CA VAL A 235 -4.31 10.79 5.09
C VAL A 235 -5.07 12.06 5.46
N SER A 236 -5.83 12.62 4.52
CA SER A 236 -6.59 13.85 4.76
C SER A 236 -7.66 13.69 5.85
N PHE A 237 -8.19 12.48 6.03
CA PHE A 237 -9.17 12.17 7.07
C PHE A 237 -8.53 12.16 8.46
N THR A 238 -7.32 11.66 8.59
CA THR A 238 -6.60 11.61 9.88
C THR A 238 -6.13 12.98 10.35
N PHE A 239 -6.02 13.95 9.44
CA PHE A 239 -5.66 15.34 9.74
C PHE A 239 -6.87 16.31 9.79
N ALA A 240 -8.09 15.79 9.92
CA ALA A 240 -9.34 16.57 9.96
C ALA A 240 -9.56 17.50 8.74
N LYS A 241 -9.02 17.10 7.59
CA LYS A 241 -9.13 17.85 6.32
C LYS A 241 -9.70 16.96 5.19
N PRO A 242 -10.82 16.26 5.41
CA PRO A 242 -11.35 15.38 4.37
C PRO A 242 -11.83 16.23 3.18
N PRO A 243 -11.70 15.74 1.95
CA PRO A 243 -12.21 16.45 0.77
C PRO A 243 -13.74 16.46 0.78
N LEU A 244 -14.32 17.64 0.96
CA LEU A 244 -15.78 17.82 1.07
C LEU A 244 -16.45 18.16 -0.25
N THR A 245 -15.68 18.67 -1.21
CA THR A 245 -16.16 19.06 -2.54
C THR A 245 -15.29 18.40 -3.61
N ALA A 246 -15.95 17.88 -4.65
CA ALA A 246 -15.25 17.51 -5.86
C ALA A 246 -14.96 18.78 -6.67
N THR A 247 -13.68 19.04 -6.95
CA THR A 247 -13.36 19.69 -8.22
C THR A 247 -13.30 18.53 -9.24
N PRO A 248 -14.25 18.43 -10.19
CA PRO A 248 -14.12 17.40 -11.21
C PRO A 248 -12.77 17.63 -11.91
N PRO A 249 -11.92 16.63 -12.09
CA PRO A 249 -10.82 16.77 -13.01
C PRO A 249 -11.39 17.14 -14.38
N ASP A 250 -10.73 18.02 -15.08
CA ASP A 250 -11.04 18.37 -16.48
C ASP A 250 -10.69 17.15 -17.35
N LEU A 251 -11.62 16.21 -17.42
CA LEU A 251 -11.43 14.92 -18.11
C LEU A 251 -11.75 15.02 -19.60
N GLY A 252 -11.61 16.16 -20.25
CA GLY A 252 -11.85 16.34 -21.69
C GLY A 252 -12.56 15.14 -22.33
N ALA A 253 -13.74 15.33 -22.90
CA ALA A 253 -14.54 14.41 -23.72
C ALA A 253 -14.40 12.88 -23.43
N ARG A 254 -14.83 12.43 -22.25
CA ARG A 254 -14.96 11.01 -21.90
C ARG A 254 -16.42 10.67 -21.61
N ASP A 255 -17.23 10.59 -22.67
CA ASP A 255 -18.69 10.37 -22.53
C ASP A 255 -19.06 9.03 -21.88
N SER A 256 -18.24 7.99 -22.02
CA SER A 256 -18.51 6.69 -21.39
C SER A 256 -18.12 6.63 -19.90
N LEU A 257 -17.22 7.50 -19.45
CA LEU A 257 -16.83 7.62 -18.03
C LEU A 257 -17.79 8.55 -17.26
N ASN A 258 -18.53 9.43 -17.94
CA ASN A 258 -19.47 10.34 -17.29
C ASN A 258 -20.61 9.62 -16.57
N ALA A 259 -21.15 8.52 -17.10
CA ALA A 259 -22.18 7.74 -16.44
C ALA A 259 -21.64 7.04 -15.18
N ALA A 260 -20.40 6.53 -15.21
CA ALA A 260 -19.74 5.93 -14.06
C ALA A 260 -19.34 6.99 -13.03
N HIS A 261 -18.97 8.19 -13.49
CA HIS A 261 -18.65 9.34 -12.65
C HIS A 261 -19.89 9.88 -11.90
N GLU A 262 -21.03 9.97 -12.57
CA GLU A 262 -22.31 10.33 -11.94
C GLU A 262 -22.76 9.26 -10.92
N ALA A 263 -22.54 7.98 -11.19
CA ALA A 263 -22.79 6.92 -10.22
C ALA A 263 -21.86 7.02 -9.00
N ALA A 264 -20.58 7.42 -9.18
CA ALA A 264 -19.63 7.62 -8.09
C ALA A 264 -19.99 8.83 -7.21
N LYS A 265 -20.57 9.88 -7.77
CA LYS A 265 -21.06 11.04 -7.01
C LYS A 265 -22.17 10.69 -6.00
N GLN A 266 -22.92 9.61 -6.24
CA GLN A 266 -23.97 9.14 -5.34
C GLN A 266 -23.43 8.45 -4.07
N PHE A 267 -22.16 8.09 -3.99
CA PHE A 267 -21.63 7.26 -2.91
C PHE A 267 -21.02 8.00 -1.72
N ALA A 268 -20.85 9.31 -1.76
CA ALA A 268 -20.28 10.05 -0.63
C ALA A 268 -21.14 11.26 -0.27
N GLY A 269 -22.12 11.04 0.58
CA GLY A 269 -22.73 12.15 1.30
C GLY A 269 -21.66 12.90 2.10
N THR A 270 -21.67 14.24 2.06
CA THR A 270 -20.71 15.08 2.83
C THR A 270 -20.68 14.69 4.32
N GLN A 271 -21.83 14.24 4.86
CA GLN A 271 -21.94 13.79 6.24
C GLN A 271 -21.13 12.51 6.53
N ASP A 272 -21.12 11.54 5.62
CA ASP A 272 -20.34 10.31 5.78
C ASP A 272 -18.83 10.58 5.73
N VAL A 273 -18.40 11.48 4.88
CA VAL A 273 -16.99 11.91 4.77
C VAL A 273 -16.53 12.57 6.08
N VAL A 274 -17.32 13.52 6.60
CA VAL A 274 -17.03 14.20 7.87
C VAL A 274 -17.03 13.22 9.05
N LYS A 275 -18.04 12.35 9.12
CA LYS A 275 -18.14 11.35 10.18
C LYS A 275 -16.96 10.38 10.18
N THR A 276 -16.54 9.90 9.01
CA THR A 276 -15.34 9.04 8.89
C THR A 276 -14.11 9.75 9.40
N SER A 277 -13.89 11.01 9.00
CA SER A 277 -12.75 11.81 9.47
C SER A 277 -12.78 11.99 10.99
N GLN A 278 -13.92 12.34 11.58
CA GLN A 278 -14.06 12.50 13.03
C GLN A 278 -13.71 11.21 13.78
N MET A 279 -14.19 10.05 13.31
CA MET A 279 -13.89 8.76 13.92
C MET A 279 -12.39 8.42 13.82
N MET A 280 -11.76 8.65 12.66
CA MET A 280 -10.34 8.38 12.49
C MET A 280 -9.48 9.29 13.37
N VAL A 281 -9.74 10.61 13.37
CA VAL A 281 -9.03 11.56 14.25
C VAL A 281 -9.16 11.14 15.71
N ALA A 282 -10.37 10.82 16.17
CA ALA A 282 -10.61 10.40 17.55
C ALA A 282 -9.82 9.12 17.91
N ALA A 283 -9.84 8.11 17.04
CA ALA A 283 -9.12 6.85 17.23
C ALA A 283 -7.59 7.05 17.23
N TRP A 284 -7.05 7.85 16.30
CA TRP A 284 -5.61 8.14 16.21
C TRP A 284 -5.11 8.90 17.42
N LEU A 285 -5.86 9.92 17.87
CA LEU A 285 -5.52 10.67 19.09
C LEU A 285 -5.63 9.77 20.32
N SER A 286 -6.69 8.98 20.46
CA SER A 286 -6.81 8.03 21.57
C SER A 286 -5.62 7.06 21.61
N PHE A 287 -5.22 6.53 20.46
CA PHE A 287 -4.06 5.65 20.38
C PHE A 287 -2.75 6.37 20.74
N ALA A 288 -2.56 7.60 20.26
CA ALA A 288 -1.37 8.38 20.58
C ALA A 288 -1.21 8.62 22.10
N TYR A 289 -2.29 8.92 22.79
CA TYR A 289 -2.28 9.16 24.24
C TYR A 289 -2.30 7.87 25.07
N ASN A 290 -3.17 6.90 24.70
CA ASN A 290 -3.50 5.78 25.55
C ASN A 290 -2.96 4.44 25.05
N ARG A 291 -2.35 4.40 23.84
CA ARG A 291 -1.95 3.15 23.16
C ARG A 291 -3.15 2.22 22.86
N ASN A 292 -4.34 2.80 22.78
CA ASN A 292 -5.59 2.12 22.49
C ASN A 292 -6.48 3.05 21.64
N PRO A 293 -6.98 2.62 20.46
CA PRO A 293 -7.79 3.46 19.59
C PRO A 293 -9.23 3.65 20.07
N ASN A 294 -9.68 2.88 21.07
CA ASN A 294 -11.06 2.94 21.53
C ASN A 294 -11.34 4.23 22.29
N THR A 295 -12.39 4.93 21.87
CA THR A 295 -12.87 6.17 22.49
C THR A 295 -14.33 6.42 22.12
N ASN A 296 -14.95 7.40 22.75
CA ASN A 296 -16.32 7.81 22.43
C ASN A 296 -16.44 8.26 20.97
N GLY A 297 -17.52 7.85 20.30
CA GLY A 297 -17.78 8.19 18.90
C GLY A 297 -17.13 7.26 17.88
N VAL A 298 -16.29 6.32 18.32
CA VAL A 298 -15.73 5.23 17.49
C VAL A 298 -16.40 3.92 17.87
N PRO A 299 -16.84 3.08 16.92
CA PRO A 299 -17.32 1.74 17.24
C PRO A 299 -16.26 0.97 18.02
N ASN A 300 -16.69 0.07 18.93
CA ASN A 300 -15.74 -0.76 19.66
C ASN A 300 -14.80 -1.52 18.70
N TRP A 301 -13.51 -1.23 18.80
CA TRP A 301 -12.48 -1.76 17.93
C TRP A 301 -11.63 -2.77 18.71
N PRO A 302 -11.94 -4.08 18.60
CA PRO A 302 -11.18 -5.09 19.32
C PRO A 302 -9.75 -5.19 18.79
N ALA A 303 -8.82 -5.50 19.68
CA ALA A 303 -7.48 -5.85 19.26
C ALA A 303 -7.52 -7.07 18.33
N TYR A 304 -6.62 -7.09 17.36
CA TYR A 304 -6.52 -8.17 16.38
C TYR A 304 -6.00 -9.44 17.05
N ASP A 305 -6.71 -10.54 16.90
CA ASP A 305 -6.32 -11.86 17.41
C ASP A 305 -6.55 -12.97 16.36
N MET A 306 -6.01 -14.16 16.60
CA MET A 306 -6.13 -15.28 15.66
C MET A 306 -7.55 -15.81 15.49
N LYS A 307 -8.42 -15.61 16.48
CA LYS A 307 -9.80 -16.10 16.49
C LYS A 307 -10.73 -15.17 15.70
N ASN A 308 -10.63 -13.87 15.96
CA ASN A 308 -11.56 -12.89 15.42
C ASN A 308 -11.04 -12.21 14.15
N LYS A 309 -9.72 -12.02 14.02
CA LYS A 309 -9.08 -11.29 12.91
C LYS A 309 -9.86 -10.04 12.53
N ALA A 310 -10.20 -9.26 13.58
CA ALA A 310 -11.09 -8.12 13.46
C ALA A 310 -10.42 -6.95 12.75
N THR A 311 -11.08 -6.38 11.75
CA THR A 311 -10.61 -5.21 11.01
C THR A 311 -11.70 -4.13 11.07
N MET A 312 -11.34 -2.91 11.48
CA MET A 312 -12.24 -1.76 11.41
C MET A 312 -12.32 -1.28 9.96
N GLN A 313 -13.51 -1.39 9.35
CA GLN A 313 -13.77 -0.76 8.07
C GLN A 313 -14.25 0.68 8.32
N PHE A 314 -13.50 1.68 7.85
CA PHE A 314 -13.90 3.08 7.87
C PHE A 314 -14.63 3.43 6.57
N GLN A 315 -15.95 3.64 6.66
CA GLN A 315 -16.81 3.91 5.51
C GLN A 315 -18.10 4.65 5.94
N GLY A 316 -17.98 5.88 6.41
CA GLY A 316 -19.12 6.70 6.79
C GLY A 316 -20.05 6.03 7.81
N SER A 317 -21.33 6.00 7.50
CA SER A 317 -22.36 5.31 8.30
C SER A 317 -22.21 3.79 8.33
N ASN A 318 -21.45 3.20 7.39
CA ASN A 318 -21.13 1.77 7.34
C ASN A 318 -19.82 1.44 8.06
N THR A 319 -19.30 2.34 8.89
CA THR A 319 -18.10 2.06 9.69
C THR A 319 -18.43 0.97 10.72
N THR A 320 -17.73 -0.17 10.60
CA THR A 320 -18.02 -1.37 11.41
C THR A 320 -16.80 -2.30 11.46
N ILE A 321 -16.88 -3.28 12.36
CA ILE A 321 -15.90 -4.37 12.40
C ILE A 321 -16.28 -5.42 11.35
N ILE A 322 -15.31 -5.77 10.52
CA ILE A 322 -15.39 -6.84 9.52
C ILE A 322 -14.32 -7.91 9.80
N PRO A 323 -14.54 -9.16 9.38
CA PRO A 323 -13.48 -10.17 9.42
C PRO A 323 -12.38 -9.85 8.39
N ASP A 324 -11.12 -10.10 8.72
CA ASP A 324 -9.99 -9.93 7.80
C ASP A 324 -9.89 -11.08 6.77
N THR A 325 -10.96 -11.24 6.00
CA THR A 325 -11.08 -12.28 4.96
C THR A 325 -11.06 -11.73 3.54
N PHE A 326 -11.12 -10.40 3.39
CA PHE A 326 -11.05 -9.75 2.09
C PHE A 326 -9.76 -10.11 1.37
N ARG A 327 -9.86 -10.62 0.15
CA ARG A 327 -8.70 -11.06 -0.67
C ARG A 327 -7.79 -12.09 0.03
N LYS A 328 -8.37 -12.97 0.87
CA LYS A 328 -7.57 -13.89 1.69
C LYS A 328 -6.80 -14.90 0.84
N ALA A 329 -7.42 -15.51 -0.17
CA ALA A 329 -6.77 -16.50 -1.03
C ALA A 329 -5.54 -15.90 -1.76
N GLN A 330 -5.69 -14.68 -2.25
CA GLN A 330 -4.62 -13.95 -2.94
C GLN A 330 -3.45 -13.63 -1.99
N THR A 331 -3.76 -13.09 -0.82
CA THR A 331 -2.71 -12.74 0.14
C THR A 331 -2.06 -13.96 0.79
N ASP A 332 -2.79 -15.06 1.00
CA ASP A 332 -2.22 -16.30 1.52
C ASP A 332 -1.18 -16.88 0.55
N MET A 333 -1.39 -16.76 -0.77
CA MET A 333 -0.40 -17.15 -1.77
C MET A 333 0.93 -16.41 -1.59
N PHE A 334 0.88 -15.10 -1.37
CA PHE A 334 2.08 -14.29 -1.14
C PHE A 334 2.76 -14.65 0.19
N LEU A 335 1.97 -14.80 1.24
CA LEU A 335 2.46 -15.13 2.59
C LEU A 335 3.06 -16.54 2.68
N ALA A 336 2.59 -17.48 1.86
CA ALA A 336 3.15 -18.84 1.80
C ALA A 336 4.56 -18.86 1.16
N ASN A 337 4.88 -17.89 0.32
CA ASN A 337 6.15 -17.83 -0.42
C ASN A 337 6.77 -16.42 -0.36
N PRO A 338 7.07 -15.89 0.83
CA PRO A 338 7.48 -14.49 1.00
C PRO A 338 8.81 -14.17 0.30
N PHE A 339 9.68 -15.16 0.08
CA PHE A 339 10.95 -14.97 -0.63
C PHE A 339 10.75 -14.82 -2.14
N THR A 340 9.83 -15.57 -2.72
CA THR A 340 9.51 -15.48 -4.15
C THR A 340 8.94 -14.11 -4.49
N TRP A 341 8.13 -13.56 -3.59
CA TRP A 341 7.41 -12.29 -3.80
C TRP A 341 8.07 -11.08 -3.16
N TRP A 342 9.24 -11.27 -2.56
CA TRP A 342 10.05 -10.21 -1.97
C TRP A 342 9.35 -9.43 -0.84
N ILE A 343 8.51 -10.10 -0.06
CA ILE A 343 7.80 -9.53 1.12
C ILE A 343 8.35 -10.03 2.46
#